data_999d6a72cd5607a1d336cd38ced9f0c9
#
_entry.id   999d6a72cd5607a1d336cd38ced9f0c9
#
_cell.length_a   1.000
_cell.length_b   1.000
_cell.length_c   1.000
_cell.angle_alpha   90.00
_cell.angle_beta   90.00
_cell.angle_gamma   90.00
#
_symmetry.space_group_name_H-M   'P 1'
#
loop_
_entity.id
_entity.type
_entity.pdbx_description
1 polymer ?
#
loop_
_entity_poly.entity_id
_entity_poly.type
_entity_poly.pdbx_seq_one_letter_code
_entity_poly.pdbx_strand_id
1 'polypeptide(L)'
;MKKPIIQGLITIILFFGTWYALTQIDWMKIFKVQQVTDKTEQKLGELFWEVFKKTEKEIEKTHIVNSVDSIVTHICKANKIDRIKLKIHILDKGDINAFALPNGHLIIYSGLILNSDNQEELAGVICHEIAHIELNHVMKKLVKEIGLSVLISMTTGNSGAEVIKETAKMLSSSAFDRSLEKEADIKAVDYLVNANINPEPFANFLYKLSDTEHEAIKYLTW
;
A
#
# COMPACT_ATOMS: atom_id res chain seq x y z
N MET A 1 13.06 -60.19 2.31
CA MET A 1 12.38 -59.15 1.48
C MET A 1 11.41 -58.25 2.25
N LYS A 2 10.83 -58.61 3.42
CA LYS A 2 9.89 -57.75 4.16
C LYS A 2 10.55 -56.58 4.92
N LYS A 3 11.78 -56.73 5.42
CA LYS A 3 12.50 -55.68 6.20
C LYS A 3 12.74 -54.37 5.43
N PRO A 4 13.26 -54.34 4.18
CA PRO A 4 13.50 -53.09 3.48
C PRO A 4 12.20 -52.32 3.11
N ILE A 5 11.10 -53.07 2.87
CA ILE A 5 9.78 -52.44 2.57
C ILE A 5 9.22 -51.75 3.81
N ILE A 6 9.36 -52.39 5.01
CA ILE A 6 8.91 -51.78 6.26
C ILE A 6 9.75 -50.54 6.61
N GLN A 7 11.07 -50.62 6.41
CA GLN A 7 11.94 -49.44 6.60
C GLN A 7 11.58 -48.29 5.66
N GLY A 8 11.32 -48.56 4.41
CA GLY A 8 10.87 -47.56 3.45
C GLY A 8 9.53 -46.89 3.86
N LEU A 9 8.54 -47.69 4.30
CA LEU A 9 7.28 -47.18 4.83
C LEU A 9 7.45 -46.28 6.05
N ILE A 10 8.28 -46.68 6.99
CA ILE A 10 8.58 -45.89 8.20
C ILE A 10 9.24 -44.55 7.81
N THR A 11 10.19 -44.56 6.87
CA THR A 11 10.85 -43.34 6.41
C THR A 11 9.85 -42.38 5.76
N ILE A 12 8.93 -42.89 4.93
CA ILE A 12 7.88 -42.10 4.29
C ILE A 12 6.93 -41.49 5.34
N ILE A 13 6.51 -42.30 6.33
CA ILE A 13 5.65 -41.80 7.40
C ILE A 13 6.34 -40.72 8.24
N LEU A 14 7.61 -40.90 8.57
CA LEU A 14 8.39 -39.91 9.30
C LEU A 14 8.57 -38.63 8.48
N PHE A 15 8.83 -38.73 7.18
CA PHE A 15 8.99 -37.58 6.31
C PHE A 15 7.68 -36.75 6.24
N PHE A 16 6.57 -37.41 5.93
CA PHE A 16 5.28 -36.70 5.84
C PHE A 16 4.78 -36.23 7.22
N GLY A 17 5.04 -36.97 8.29
CA GLY A 17 4.73 -36.58 9.66
C GLY A 17 5.53 -35.32 10.07
N THR A 18 6.83 -35.31 9.79
CA THR A 18 7.66 -34.12 10.03
C THR A 18 7.26 -32.95 9.18
N TRP A 19 6.99 -33.17 7.89
CA TRP A 19 6.47 -32.14 6.99
C TRP A 19 5.18 -31.53 7.53
N TYR A 20 4.21 -32.37 7.90
CA TYR A 20 2.95 -31.90 8.48
C TYR A 20 3.15 -31.13 9.79
N ALA A 21 4.00 -31.63 10.69
CA ALA A 21 4.33 -30.94 11.93
C ALA A 21 4.95 -29.55 11.67
N LEU A 22 5.86 -29.44 10.71
CA LEU A 22 6.48 -28.17 10.32
C LEU A 22 5.47 -27.17 9.72
N THR A 23 4.45 -27.64 9.01
CA THR A 23 3.38 -26.76 8.47
C THR A 23 2.44 -26.24 9.55
N GLN A 24 2.34 -26.90 10.72
CA GLN A 24 1.54 -26.41 11.85
C GLN A 24 2.25 -25.36 12.69
N ILE A 25 3.55 -25.18 12.49
CA ILE A 25 4.35 -24.20 13.23
C ILE A 25 4.11 -22.80 12.62
N ASP A 26 3.64 -21.88 13.45
CA ASP A 26 3.56 -20.45 13.08
C ASP A 26 4.97 -19.83 13.20
N TRP A 27 5.76 -19.99 12.14
CA TRP A 27 7.13 -19.47 12.07
C TRP A 27 7.19 -17.96 12.28
N MET A 28 6.13 -17.22 11.87
CA MET A 28 6.02 -15.78 12.06
C MET A 28 6.06 -15.40 13.54
N LYS A 29 5.38 -16.17 14.40
CA LYS A 29 5.41 -15.96 15.87
C LYS A 29 6.74 -16.35 16.49
N ILE A 30 7.32 -17.49 16.07
CA ILE A 30 8.57 -18.01 16.64
C ILE A 30 9.73 -17.04 16.40
N PHE A 31 9.85 -16.51 15.20
CA PHE A 31 10.96 -15.61 14.84
C PHE A 31 10.67 -14.14 15.13
N LYS A 32 9.54 -13.80 15.81
CA LYS A 32 9.12 -12.40 16.04
C LYS A 32 9.15 -11.55 14.76
N VAL A 33 8.86 -12.18 13.62
CA VAL A 33 8.92 -11.55 12.30
C VAL A 33 8.01 -10.31 12.27
N GLN A 34 6.85 -10.38 12.93
CA GLN A 34 5.93 -9.26 13.02
C GLN A 34 6.58 -8.00 13.62
N GLN A 35 7.27 -8.15 14.76
CA GLN A 35 7.91 -6.99 15.42
C GLN A 35 9.07 -6.40 14.60
N VAL A 36 9.82 -7.25 13.89
CA VAL A 36 10.86 -6.79 12.97
C VAL A 36 10.23 -6.07 11.79
N THR A 37 9.12 -6.59 11.28
CA THR A 37 8.39 -6.00 10.16
C THR A 37 7.81 -4.64 10.54
N ASP A 38 7.18 -4.49 11.71
CA ASP A 38 6.60 -3.23 12.18
C ASP A 38 7.66 -2.13 12.33
N LYS A 39 8.82 -2.46 12.93
CA LYS A 39 9.94 -1.51 13.06
C LYS A 39 10.55 -1.15 11.69
N THR A 40 10.64 -2.13 10.80
CA THR A 40 11.15 -1.93 9.45
C THR A 40 10.18 -1.06 8.67
N GLU A 41 8.88 -1.33 8.74
CA GLU A 41 7.83 -0.54 8.11
C GLU A 41 7.87 0.92 8.57
N GLN A 42 7.95 1.16 9.89
CA GLN A 42 8.05 2.50 10.45
C GLN A 42 9.25 3.26 9.89
N LYS A 43 10.44 2.65 9.89
CA LYS A 43 11.65 3.30 9.36
C LYS A 43 11.59 3.51 7.85
N LEU A 44 11.04 2.54 7.10
CA LEU A 44 10.87 2.70 5.64
C LEU A 44 9.92 3.85 5.33
N GLY A 45 8.80 3.97 6.06
CA GLY A 45 7.86 5.07 5.89
C GLY A 45 8.54 6.43 6.04
N GLU A 46 9.29 6.62 7.12
CA GLU A 46 10.04 7.87 7.34
C GLU A 46 11.12 8.11 6.26
N LEU A 47 11.88 7.06 5.88
CA LEU A 47 12.91 7.19 4.84
C LEU A 47 12.30 7.58 3.49
N PHE A 48 11.19 6.95 3.09
CA PHE A 48 10.53 7.25 1.82
C PHE A 48 9.84 8.62 1.84
N TRP A 49 9.21 8.99 2.97
CA TRP A 49 8.66 10.32 3.15
C TRP A 49 9.74 11.41 3.00
N GLU A 50 10.91 11.23 3.60
CA GLU A 50 12.04 12.17 3.46
C GLU A 50 12.52 12.33 2.01
N VAL A 51 12.35 11.32 1.16
CA VAL A 51 12.64 11.46 -0.29
C VAL A 51 11.68 12.46 -0.92
N PHE A 52 10.37 12.27 -0.73
CA PHE A 52 9.35 13.15 -1.30
C PHE A 52 9.42 14.57 -0.74
N LYS A 53 9.61 14.71 0.57
CA LYS A 53 9.74 16.01 1.24
C LYS A 53 10.93 16.85 0.73
N LYS A 54 12.00 16.20 0.23
CA LYS A 54 13.15 16.88 -0.35
C LYS A 54 12.98 17.24 -1.82
N THR A 55 12.14 16.50 -2.54
CA THR A 55 11.97 16.68 -3.98
C THR A 55 10.72 17.45 -4.36
N GLU A 56 9.71 17.45 -3.50
CA GLU A 56 8.41 18.06 -3.73
C GLU A 56 8.06 19.05 -2.61
N LYS A 57 7.25 20.04 -2.94
CA LYS A 57 6.79 21.04 -1.98
C LYS A 57 5.50 20.58 -1.31
N GLU A 58 5.51 20.47 0.01
CA GLU A 58 4.30 20.17 0.79
C GLU A 58 3.39 21.42 0.87
N ILE A 59 2.08 21.21 0.69
CA ILE A 59 1.06 22.26 0.83
C ILE A 59 0.61 22.32 2.28
N GLU A 60 0.95 23.42 2.95
CA GLU A 60 0.57 23.69 4.34
C GLU A 60 -0.64 24.64 4.46
N LYS A 61 -1.31 24.96 3.32
CA LYS A 61 -2.48 25.84 3.32
C LYS A 61 -3.61 25.23 4.15
N THR A 62 -3.88 25.83 5.29
CA THR A 62 -4.78 25.31 6.34
C THR A 62 -6.16 24.88 5.82
N HIS A 63 -6.75 25.63 4.88
CA HIS A 63 -8.08 25.30 4.36
C HIS A 63 -8.07 24.02 3.50
N ILE A 64 -7.04 23.78 2.67
CA ILE A 64 -6.91 22.57 1.86
C ILE A 64 -6.64 21.36 2.76
N VAL A 65 -5.67 21.51 3.65
CA VAL A 65 -5.30 20.46 4.61
C VAL A 65 -6.49 20.06 5.47
N ASN A 66 -7.22 21.05 6.04
CA ASN A 66 -8.39 20.80 6.88
C ASN A 66 -9.53 20.11 6.10
N SER A 67 -9.75 20.49 4.83
CA SER A 67 -10.77 19.84 4.01
C SER A 67 -10.47 18.37 3.77
N VAL A 68 -9.23 18.04 3.39
CA VAL A 68 -8.79 16.65 3.19
C VAL A 68 -8.83 15.88 4.52
N ASP A 69 -8.33 16.49 5.61
CA ASP A 69 -8.35 15.87 6.94
C ASP A 69 -9.77 15.58 7.43
N SER A 70 -10.72 16.46 7.12
CA SER A 70 -12.14 16.25 7.45
C SER A 70 -12.71 15.03 6.73
N ILE A 71 -12.41 14.86 5.44
CA ILE A 71 -12.82 13.69 4.64
C ILE A 71 -12.23 12.42 5.27
N VAL A 72 -10.91 12.38 5.50
CA VAL A 72 -10.22 11.23 6.07
C VAL A 72 -10.76 10.89 7.46
N THR A 73 -10.97 11.90 8.30
CA THR A 73 -11.50 11.72 9.66
C THR A 73 -12.92 11.14 9.63
N HIS A 74 -13.78 11.61 8.71
CA HIS A 74 -15.12 11.07 8.54
C HIS A 74 -15.09 9.59 8.11
N ILE A 75 -14.27 9.24 7.11
CA ILE A 75 -14.07 7.87 6.64
C ILE A 75 -13.56 6.97 7.78
N CYS A 76 -12.51 7.39 8.48
CA CYS A 76 -11.93 6.63 9.58
C CYS A 76 -12.93 6.35 10.69
N LYS A 77 -13.69 7.37 11.09
CA LYS A 77 -14.71 7.26 12.15
C LYS A 77 -15.82 6.26 11.76
N ALA A 78 -16.32 6.34 10.53
CA ALA A 78 -17.37 5.45 10.02
C ALA A 78 -16.92 3.99 9.95
N ASN A 79 -15.63 3.76 9.67
CA ASN A 79 -15.06 2.43 9.44
C ASN A 79 -14.25 1.88 10.62
N LYS A 80 -14.22 2.56 11.75
CA LYS A 80 -13.45 2.18 12.96
C LYS A 80 -11.94 2.05 12.67
N ILE A 81 -11.43 2.85 11.74
CA ILE A 81 -10.01 2.95 11.42
C ILE A 81 -9.37 3.93 12.38
N ASP A 82 -8.20 3.59 12.89
CA ASP A 82 -7.43 4.47 13.79
C ASP A 82 -6.83 5.65 13.00
N ARG A 83 -7.50 6.82 13.05
CA ARG A 83 -7.07 8.03 12.34
C ARG A 83 -5.63 8.45 12.66
N ILE A 84 -5.14 8.17 13.88
CA ILE A 84 -3.79 8.57 14.33
C ILE A 84 -2.70 7.84 13.54
N LYS A 85 -2.99 6.65 13.03
CA LYS A 85 -2.05 5.88 12.22
C LYS A 85 -1.87 6.42 10.80
N LEU A 86 -2.76 7.29 10.34
CA LEU A 86 -2.69 7.87 8.99
C LEU A 86 -2.01 9.24 9.02
N LYS A 87 -0.94 9.39 8.26
CA LYS A 87 -0.15 10.60 8.07
C LYS A 87 -0.41 11.16 6.68
N ILE A 88 -1.20 12.24 6.60
CA ILE A 88 -1.63 12.81 5.33
C ILE A 88 -0.65 13.88 4.89
N HIS A 89 -0.18 13.78 3.65
CA HIS A 89 0.71 14.74 3.02
C HIS A 89 0.12 15.19 1.68
N ILE A 90 0.02 16.50 1.48
CA ILE A 90 -0.45 17.07 0.22
C ILE A 90 0.73 17.73 -0.46
N LEU A 91 1.12 17.22 -1.64
CA LEU A 91 2.26 17.73 -2.39
C LEU A 91 1.80 18.59 -3.56
N ASP A 92 2.49 19.72 -3.77
CA ASP A 92 2.24 20.67 -4.87
C ASP A 92 2.77 20.10 -6.19
N LYS A 93 1.98 19.20 -6.77
CA LYS A 93 2.31 18.49 -8.02
C LYS A 93 1.07 18.34 -8.90
N GLY A 94 1.21 18.67 -10.19
CA GLY A 94 0.10 18.70 -11.14
C GLY A 94 -0.41 17.34 -11.61
N ASP A 95 0.31 16.24 -11.33
CA ASP A 95 -0.12 14.90 -11.69
C ASP A 95 -1.41 14.52 -10.92
N ILE A 96 -2.32 13.81 -11.58
CA ILE A 96 -3.51 13.25 -10.94
C ILE A 96 -3.13 11.95 -10.26
N ASN A 97 -2.69 12.02 -9.00
CA ASN A 97 -2.22 10.83 -8.29
C ASN A 97 -2.39 10.96 -6.77
N ALA A 98 -2.56 9.81 -6.12
CA ALA A 98 -2.36 9.58 -4.71
C ALA A 98 -1.73 8.20 -4.54
N PHE A 99 -0.99 7.98 -3.45
CA PHE A 99 -0.38 6.68 -3.17
C PHE A 99 -0.03 6.54 -1.70
N ALA A 100 -0.03 5.30 -1.25
CA ALA A 100 0.36 4.93 0.10
C ALA A 100 1.86 4.62 0.19
N LEU A 101 2.50 5.04 1.28
CA LEU A 101 3.82 4.60 1.70
C LEU A 101 3.70 3.78 2.99
N PRO A 102 4.74 3.03 3.39
CA PRO A 102 4.74 2.31 4.66
C PRO A 102 4.43 3.21 5.86
N ASN A 103 3.98 2.61 6.96
CA ASN A 103 3.69 3.31 8.23
C ASN A 103 2.57 4.35 8.12
N GLY A 104 1.58 4.09 7.26
CA GLY A 104 0.38 4.90 7.14
C GLY A 104 0.55 6.27 6.50
N HIS A 105 1.66 6.54 5.81
CA HIS A 105 1.81 7.76 5.04
C HIS A 105 0.93 7.68 3.78
N LEU A 106 0.03 8.65 3.63
CA LEU A 106 -0.83 8.85 2.47
C LEU A 106 -0.42 10.14 1.77
N ILE A 107 0.08 10.00 0.56
CA ILE A 107 0.50 11.12 -0.28
C ILE A 107 -0.61 11.45 -1.26
N ILE A 108 -0.99 12.71 -1.35
CA ILE A 108 -2.00 13.22 -2.27
C ILE A 108 -1.38 14.36 -3.07
N TYR A 109 -1.42 14.28 -4.39
CA TYR A 109 -0.97 15.37 -5.24
C TYR A 109 -2.07 16.42 -5.43
N SER A 110 -1.68 17.69 -5.49
CA SER A 110 -2.62 18.79 -5.74
C SER A 110 -3.39 18.62 -7.06
N GLY A 111 -2.77 17.99 -8.05
CA GLY A 111 -3.43 17.64 -9.30
C GLY A 111 -4.67 16.77 -9.13
N LEU A 112 -4.64 15.78 -8.23
CA LEU A 112 -5.81 14.97 -7.92
C LEU A 112 -6.94 15.83 -7.33
N ILE A 113 -6.63 16.69 -6.36
CA ILE A 113 -7.62 17.56 -5.71
C ILE A 113 -8.26 18.53 -6.73
N LEU A 114 -7.46 19.09 -7.64
CA LEU A 114 -7.91 20.05 -8.64
C LEU A 114 -8.71 19.42 -9.79
N ASN A 115 -8.52 18.13 -10.06
CA ASN A 115 -9.19 17.40 -11.14
C ASN A 115 -10.34 16.51 -10.66
N SER A 116 -10.60 16.46 -9.35
CA SER A 116 -11.81 15.86 -8.81
C SER A 116 -12.98 16.83 -8.98
N ASP A 117 -14.05 16.39 -9.65
CA ASP A 117 -15.22 17.20 -9.95
C ASP A 117 -16.09 17.42 -8.69
N ASN A 118 -15.96 16.55 -7.71
CA ASN A 118 -16.69 16.58 -6.44
C ASN A 118 -15.89 15.93 -5.30
N GLN A 119 -16.42 16.06 -4.09
CA GLN A 119 -15.79 15.50 -2.88
C GLN A 119 -15.81 13.97 -2.86
N GLU A 120 -16.82 13.36 -3.44
CA GLU A 120 -17.02 11.91 -3.49
C GLU A 120 -15.95 11.21 -4.33
N GLU A 121 -15.51 11.82 -5.44
CA GLU A 121 -14.39 11.32 -6.25
C GLU A 121 -13.09 11.29 -5.45
N LEU A 122 -12.75 12.41 -4.79
CA LEU A 122 -11.56 12.51 -3.94
C LEU A 122 -11.64 11.52 -2.77
N ALA A 123 -12.80 11.43 -2.11
CA ALA A 123 -13.04 10.50 -1.01
C ALA A 123 -12.87 9.04 -1.46
N GLY A 124 -13.29 8.72 -2.68
CA GLY A 124 -13.12 7.38 -3.27
C GLY A 124 -11.66 6.99 -3.42
N VAL A 125 -10.84 7.87 -4.01
CA VAL A 125 -9.39 7.62 -4.14
C VAL A 125 -8.72 7.53 -2.76
N ILE A 126 -9.10 8.39 -1.82
CA ILE A 126 -8.61 8.33 -0.44
C ILE A 126 -8.98 6.98 0.23
N CYS A 127 -10.20 6.49 0.05
CA CYS A 127 -10.63 5.19 0.57
C CYS A 127 -9.82 4.05 -0.04
N HIS A 128 -9.51 4.11 -1.33
CA HIS A 128 -8.69 3.13 -2.03
C HIS A 128 -7.27 3.07 -1.45
N GLU A 129 -6.64 4.23 -1.25
CA GLU A 129 -5.31 4.29 -0.64
C GLU A 129 -5.30 3.84 0.83
N ILE A 130 -6.33 4.21 1.60
CA ILE A 130 -6.51 3.70 2.97
C ILE A 130 -6.66 2.18 2.96
N ALA A 131 -7.36 1.60 1.98
CA ALA A 131 -7.47 0.15 1.86
C ALA A 131 -6.10 -0.51 1.62
N HIS A 132 -5.24 0.07 0.77
CA HIS A 132 -3.87 -0.41 0.59
C HIS A 132 -3.04 -0.39 1.90
N ILE A 133 -3.23 0.64 2.73
CA ILE A 133 -2.59 0.74 4.04
C ILE A 133 -3.12 -0.34 4.99
N GLU A 134 -4.43 -0.41 5.19
CA GLU A 134 -5.08 -1.31 6.17
C GLU A 134 -4.90 -2.81 5.81
N LEU A 135 -4.81 -3.13 4.52
CA LEU A 135 -4.58 -4.49 4.02
C LEU A 135 -3.09 -4.84 3.87
N ASN A 136 -2.18 -3.94 4.30
CA ASN A 136 -0.72 -4.12 4.20
C ASN A 136 -0.21 -4.37 2.77
N HIS A 137 -0.89 -3.85 1.75
CA HIS A 137 -0.50 -4.06 0.36
C HIS A 137 0.85 -3.44 0.03
N VAL A 138 1.16 -2.28 0.62
CA VAL A 138 2.44 -1.58 0.44
C VAL A 138 3.61 -2.46 0.87
N MET A 139 3.55 -3.04 2.05
CA MET A 139 4.61 -3.95 2.52
C MET A 139 4.66 -5.25 1.74
N LYS A 140 3.51 -5.82 1.34
CA LYS A 140 3.46 -7.01 0.47
C LYS A 140 4.19 -6.74 -0.85
N LYS A 141 3.93 -5.60 -1.50
CA LYS A 141 4.58 -5.18 -2.73
C LYS A 141 6.09 -5.01 -2.55
N LEU A 142 6.51 -4.26 -1.51
CA LEU A 142 7.92 -4.05 -1.20
C LEU A 142 8.67 -5.35 -0.97
N VAL A 143 8.12 -6.27 -0.18
CA VAL A 143 8.75 -7.58 0.07
C VAL A 143 8.84 -8.41 -1.19
N LYS A 144 7.81 -8.38 -2.05
CA LYS A 144 7.78 -9.12 -3.31
C LYS A 144 8.81 -8.58 -4.32
N GLU A 145 8.89 -7.27 -4.50
CA GLU A 145 9.69 -6.66 -5.56
C GLU A 145 11.14 -6.37 -5.16
N ILE A 146 11.35 -6.02 -3.90
CA ILE A 146 12.66 -5.60 -3.37
C ILE A 146 13.30 -6.71 -2.51
N GLY A 147 12.49 -7.47 -1.79
CA GLY A 147 12.94 -8.49 -0.86
C GLY A 147 13.22 -7.96 0.55
N LEU A 148 12.85 -8.76 1.56
CA LEU A 148 12.93 -8.37 2.98
C LEU A 148 14.36 -8.02 3.44
N SER A 149 15.37 -8.72 2.96
CA SER A 149 16.77 -8.48 3.33
C SER A 149 17.27 -7.09 2.89
N VAL A 150 16.87 -6.66 1.69
CA VAL A 150 17.22 -5.32 1.17
C VAL A 150 16.46 -4.24 1.95
N LEU A 151 15.18 -4.45 2.26
CA LEU A 151 14.39 -3.53 3.07
C LEU A 151 14.99 -3.34 4.47
N ILE A 152 15.43 -4.43 5.12
CA ILE A 152 16.15 -4.35 6.40
C ILE A 152 17.47 -3.59 6.23
N SER A 153 18.22 -3.83 5.14
CA SER A 153 19.47 -3.11 4.85
C SER A 153 19.26 -1.60 4.70
N MET A 154 18.16 -1.17 4.07
CA MET A 154 17.79 0.26 4.00
C MET A 154 17.60 0.86 5.39
N THR A 155 16.91 0.16 6.29
CA THR A 155 16.61 0.67 7.65
C THR A 155 17.81 0.65 8.60
N THR A 156 18.84 -0.10 8.29
CA THR A 156 20.10 -0.17 9.07
C THR A 156 21.20 0.77 8.55
N GLY A 157 20.92 1.51 7.45
CA GLY A 157 21.87 2.44 6.85
C GLY A 157 22.90 1.77 5.95
N ASN A 158 22.73 0.50 5.63
CA ASN A 158 23.65 -0.27 4.78
C ASN A 158 23.30 -0.21 3.28
N SER A 159 22.21 0.48 2.91
CA SER A 159 21.83 0.70 1.51
C SER A 159 22.17 2.11 1.07
N GLY A 160 22.56 2.26 -0.20
CA GLY A 160 22.82 3.57 -0.80
C GLY A 160 21.55 4.43 -0.91
N ALA A 161 21.70 5.75 -0.82
CA ALA A 161 20.60 6.71 -0.92
C ALA A 161 19.80 6.57 -2.24
N GLU A 162 20.46 6.19 -3.33
CA GLU A 162 19.81 6.00 -4.63
C GLU A 162 18.84 4.82 -4.61
N VAL A 163 19.18 3.71 -3.96
CA VAL A 163 18.28 2.55 -3.82
C VAL A 163 17.02 2.93 -3.04
N ILE A 164 17.15 3.72 -1.97
CA ILE A 164 16.02 4.22 -1.19
C ILE A 164 15.12 5.11 -2.07
N LYS A 165 15.73 6.03 -2.83
CA LYS A 165 15.03 6.96 -3.71
C LYS A 165 14.27 6.24 -4.83
N GLU A 166 14.91 5.31 -5.52
CA GLU A 166 14.27 4.54 -6.59
C GLU A 166 13.13 3.65 -6.06
N THR A 167 13.31 3.04 -4.88
CA THR A 167 12.24 2.27 -4.24
C THR A 167 11.05 3.16 -3.83
N ALA A 168 11.30 4.35 -3.29
CA ALA A 168 10.24 5.30 -2.96
C ALA A 168 9.47 5.74 -4.22
N LYS A 169 10.18 6.07 -5.31
CA LYS A 169 9.58 6.45 -6.59
C LYS A 169 8.74 5.31 -7.20
N MET A 170 9.21 4.06 -7.10
CA MET A 170 8.45 2.91 -7.57
C MET A 170 7.06 2.85 -6.94
N LEU A 171 6.93 3.16 -5.64
CA LEU A 171 5.62 3.18 -4.96
C LEU A 171 4.67 4.25 -5.52
N SER A 172 5.21 5.39 -6.01
CA SER A 172 4.39 6.46 -6.57
C SER A 172 4.01 6.26 -8.05
N SER A 173 4.66 5.35 -8.76
CA SER A 173 4.56 5.24 -10.22
C SER A 173 4.08 3.88 -10.71
N SER A 174 3.98 2.87 -9.87
CA SER A 174 3.60 1.52 -10.30
C SER A 174 2.38 1.00 -9.54
N ALA A 175 1.41 0.46 -10.28
CA ALA A 175 0.24 -0.21 -9.73
C ALA A 175 0.61 -1.44 -8.89
N PHE A 176 -0.30 -1.87 -8.05
CA PHE A 176 -0.21 -3.14 -7.35
C PHE A 176 -0.61 -4.31 -8.27
N ASP A 177 -0.43 -5.53 -7.79
CA ASP A 177 -0.95 -6.70 -8.50
C ASP A 177 -2.48 -6.58 -8.65
N ARG A 178 -3.04 -7.06 -9.77
CA ARG A 178 -4.49 -6.99 -10.04
C ARG A 178 -5.37 -7.54 -8.92
N SER A 179 -4.90 -8.55 -8.19
CA SER A 179 -5.64 -9.11 -7.05
C SER A 179 -5.69 -8.14 -5.87
N LEU A 180 -4.60 -7.41 -5.61
CA LEU A 180 -4.52 -6.41 -4.55
C LEU A 180 -5.31 -5.14 -4.92
N GLU A 181 -5.26 -4.73 -6.19
CA GLU A 181 -6.10 -3.63 -6.69
C GLU A 181 -7.58 -3.94 -6.50
N LYS A 182 -8.02 -5.13 -6.96
CA LYS A 182 -9.42 -5.57 -6.77
C LYS A 182 -9.84 -5.61 -5.30
N GLU A 183 -8.95 -6.05 -4.42
CA GLU A 183 -9.22 -6.09 -2.97
C GLU A 183 -9.36 -4.67 -2.41
N ALA A 184 -8.50 -3.73 -2.85
CA ALA A 184 -8.56 -2.33 -2.47
C ALA A 184 -9.81 -1.64 -3.00
N ASP A 185 -10.19 -1.88 -4.26
CA ASP A 185 -11.41 -1.32 -4.87
C ASP A 185 -12.67 -1.73 -4.11
N ILE A 186 -12.82 -3.04 -3.83
CA ILE A 186 -13.97 -3.55 -3.07
C ILE A 186 -13.99 -2.91 -1.68
N LYS A 187 -12.84 -2.84 -1.03
CA LYS A 187 -12.72 -2.27 0.32
C LYS A 187 -12.99 -0.76 0.34
N ALA A 188 -12.57 -0.04 -0.71
CA ALA A 188 -12.87 1.38 -0.87
C ALA A 188 -14.37 1.64 -0.96
N VAL A 189 -15.10 0.82 -1.75
CA VAL A 189 -16.55 0.91 -1.86
C VAL A 189 -17.21 0.64 -0.50
N ASP A 190 -16.76 -0.39 0.25
CA ASP A 190 -17.25 -0.65 1.61
C ASP A 190 -17.05 0.57 2.53
N TYR A 191 -15.86 1.20 2.46
CA TYR A 191 -15.54 2.37 3.27
C TYR A 191 -16.42 3.58 2.94
N LEU A 192 -16.68 3.82 1.66
CA LEU A 192 -17.58 4.90 1.21
C LEU A 192 -19.01 4.66 1.70
N VAL A 193 -19.55 3.46 1.48
CA VAL A 193 -20.92 3.09 1.89
C VAL A 193 -21.09 3.24 3.41
N ASN A 194 -20.14 2.75 4.22
CA ASN A 194 -20.17 2.89 5.66
C ASN A 194 -20.11 4.35 6.13
N ALA A 195 -19.44 5.21 5.35
CA ALA A 195 -19.37 6.65 5.59
C ALA A 195 -20.56 7.44 5.04
N ASN A 196 -21.59 6.78 4.46
CA ASN A 196 -22.71 7.38 3.75
C ASN A 196 -22.27 8.30 2.59
N ILE A 197 -21.18 7.95 1.90
CA ILE A 197 -20.70 8.61 0.70
C ILE A 197 -21.11 7.75 -0.51
N ASN A 198 -21.66 8.35 -1.57
CA ASN A 198 -22.02 7.63 -2.78
C ASN A 198 -20.75 7.12 -3.49
N PRO A 199 -20.60 5.81 -3.76
CA PRO A 199 -19.42 5.26 -4.44
C PRO A 199 -19.43 5.45 -5.97
N GLU A 200 -20.56 5.81 -6.59
CA GLU A 200 -20.68 5.95 -8.04
C GLU A 200 -19.71 6.98 -8.64
N PRO A 201 -19.52 8.19 -8.06
CA PRO A 201 -18.53 9.14 -8.56
C PRO A 201 -17.10 8.58 -8.57
N PHE A 202 -16.72 7.78 -7.58
CA PHE A 202 -15.41 7.12 -7.57
C PHE A 202 -15.25 6.15 -8.75
N ALA A 203 -16.25 5.31 -9.03
CA ALA A 203 -16.21 4.41 -10.18
C ALA A 203 -16.09 5.16 -11.51
N ASN A 204 -16.85 6.26 -11.65
CA ASN A 204 -16.80 7.13 -12.83
C ASN A 204 -15.42 7.81 -12.97
N PHE A 205 -14.83 8.23 -11.87
CA PHE A 205 -13.50 8.83 -11.86
C PHE A 205 -12.42 7.84 -12.31
N LEU A 206 -12.44 6.58 -11.82
CA LEU A 206 -11.54 5.53 -12.28
C LEU A 206 -11.69 5.25 -13.77
N TYR A 207 -12.93 5.24 -14.28
CA TYR A 207 -13.19 5.08 -15.70
C TYR A 207 -12.59 6.25 -16.52
N LYS A 208 -12.80 7.51 -16.08
CA LYS A 208 -12.23 8.71 -16.67
C LYS A 208 -10.70 8.67 -16.74
N LEU A 209 -10.03 8.19 -15.68
CA LEU A 209 -8.58 8.02 -15.65
C LEU A 209 -8.10 6.96 -16.64
N SER A 210 -8.79 5.82 -16.74
CA SER A 210 -8.43 4.75 -17.66
C SER A 210 -8.54 5.15 -19.12
N ASP A 211 -9.52 5.95 -19.48
CA ASP A 211 -9.70 6.50 -20.84
C ASP A 211 -8.57 7.47 -21.22
N THR A 212 -8.13 8.32 -20.28
CA THR A 212 -7.00 9.24 -20.50
C THR A 212 -5.68 8.51 -20.69
N GLU A 213 -5.43 7.42 -19.98
CA GLU A 213 -4.25 6.58 -20.19
C GLU A 213 -4.29 5.86 -21.54
N HIS A 214 -5.44 5.36 -21.97
CA HIS A 214 -5.63 4.74 -23.27
C HIS A 214 -5.40 5.72 -24.43
N GLU A 215 -5.86 6.95 -24.30
CA GLU A 215 -5.58 8.01 -25.29
C GLU A 215 -4.09 8.36 -25.32
N ALA A 216 -3.41 8.49 -24.18
CA ALA A 216 -1.98 8.76 -24.10
C ALA A 216 -1.15 7.65 -24.76
N ILE A 217 -1.49 6.38 -24.54
CA ILE A 217 -0.84 5.23 -25.18
C ILE A 217 -1.06 5.25 -26.72
N LYS A 218 -2.23 5.66 -27.19
CA LYS A 218 -2.56 5.77 -28.62
C LYS A 218 -1.70 6.81 -29.34
N TYR A 219 -1.22 7.85 -28.65
CA TYR A 219 -0.30 8.86 -29.21
C TYR A 219 1.18 8.44 -29.13
N LEU A 220 1.53 7.43 -28.34
CA LEU A 220 2.90 6.92 -28.21
C LEU A 220 3.23 5.75 -29.17
N THR A 221 2.26 5.26 -29.93
CA THR A 221 2.41 4.11 -30.87
C THR A 221 2.50 4.53 -32.33
N TRP A 222 2.99 5.74 -32.66
CA TRP A 222 3.33 6.19 -34.03
C TRP A 222 4.83 6.36 -34.20
#